data_075c49107312b093baef7f650cf9d1c8
#
_entry.id   075c49107312b093baef7f650cf9d1c8
#
_cell.length_a   1.000
_cell.length_b   1.000
_cell.length_c   1.000
_cell.angle_alpha   90.00
_cell.angle_beta   90.00
_cell.angle_gamma   90.00
#
_symmetry.space_group_name_H-M   'P 1'
#
loop_
_entity.id
_entity.type
_entity.pdbx_description
1 polymer ?
#
loop_
_entity_poly.entity_id
_entity_poly.type
_entity_poly.pdbx_seq_one_letter_code
_entity_poly.pdbx_strand_id
1 'polypeptide(L)'
;IFVERKPEIVFHAAALKHLPLLEGYPNEAYQTNILGTLTLLKASKNVGVSVFVNISTDKAANPISVLGYSKRVAERLTASFGNSTTRYLSVRFGNVLGSRGSVLVSFRDQISKGGPITLTHRNVTRYFMTISEAVQLVIQAGAVGKNQSVLVLDMGKPVSIFDVATQLIRSSNRPIDIEIVGLRPGEKLYEELLLNTEEMLPSHNPHIFIAQKEVLSPEHMLLIQSVLDRLNEPGFSDAMELIGLMKALIPEYKSNNSKFEVLDRV
;
A
#
# COMPACT_ATOMS: atom_id res chain seq x y z
N ILE A 1 22.01 -13.94 2.03
CA ILE A 1 22.03 -12.90 0.96
C ILE A 1 22.55 -11.58 1.52
N PHE A 2 21.92 -10.92 2.54
CA PHE A 2 22.34 -9.61 3.05
C PHE A 2 23.79 -9.60 3.57
N VAL A 3 24.14 -10.58 4.42
CA VAL A 3 25.50 -10.73 4.95
C VAL A 3 26.54 -10.98 3.85
N GLU A 4 26.16 -11.71 2.82
CA GLU A 4 27.01 -12.07 1.69
C GLU A 4 27.18 -10.92 0.69
N ARG A 5 26.05 -10.26 0.31
CA ARG A 5 26.03 -9.23 -0.74
C ARG A 5 26.26 -7.82 -0.23
N LYS A 6 26.01 -7.57 1.06
CA LYS A 6 26.17 -6.27 1.74
C LYS A 6 25.62 -5.09 0.89
N PRO A 7 24.31 -5.10 0.56
CA PRO A 7 23.74 -4.05 -0.29
C PRO A 7 23.86 -2.69 0.38
N GLU A 8 24.20 -1.66 -0.37
CA GLU A 8 24.21 -0.28 0.10
C GLU A 8 22.81 0.33 0.09
N ILE A 9 21.99 -0.06 -0.89
CA ILE A 9 20.62 0.44 -1.07
C ILE A 9 19.67 -0.76 -1.19
N VAL A 10 18.53 -0.69 -0.51
CA VAL A 10 17.46 -1.70 -0.60
C VAL A 10 16.17 -1.05 -1.05
N PHE A 11 15.58 -1.53 -2.13
CA PHE A 11 14.22 -1.23 -2.56
C PHE A 11 13.33 -2.42 -2.23
N HIS A 12 12.49 -2.27 -1.22
CA HIS A 12 11.57 -3.32 -0.77
C HIS A 12 10.22 -3.18 -1.45
N ALA A 13 10.03 -3.90 -2.56
CA ALA A 13 8.79 -3.93 -3.33
C ALA A 13 7.99 -5.24 -3.16
N ALA A 14 8.49 -6.20 -2.38
CA ALA A 14 7.81 -7.47 -2.15
C ALA A 14 6.58 -7.27 -1.25
N ALA A 15 5.39 -7.57 -1.77
CA ALA A 15 4.13 -7.48 -1.02
C ALA A 15 3.02 -8.26 -1.72
N LEU A 16 2.02 -8.69 -0.96
CA LEU A 16 0.72 -9.10 -1.49
C LEU A 16 -0.16 -7.86 -1.66
N LYS A 17 -0.85 -7.73 -2.82
CA LYS A 17 -1.56 -6.51 -3.21
C LYS A 17 -3.04 -6.70 -3.56
N HIS A 18 -3.51 -7.94 -3.64
CA HIS A 18 -4.89 -8.22 -4.06
C HIS A 18 -5.86 -8.04 -2.90
N LEU A 19 -6.57 -6.91 -2.89
CA LEU A 19 -7.46 -6.47 -1.82
C LEU A 19 -8.47 -7.55 -1.40
N PRO A 20 -9.27 -8.18 -2.30
CA PRO A 20 -10.26 -9.17 -1.87
C PRO A 20 -9.64 -10.42 -1.24
N LEU A 21 -8.45 -10.81 -1.71
CA LEU A 21 -7.75 -11.97 -1.14
C LEU A 21 -7.28 -11.67 0.28
N LEU A 22 -6.76 -10.48 0.53
CA LEU A 22 -6.27 -10.09 1.85
C LEU A 22 -7.41 -9.85 2.85
N GLU A 23 -8.58 -9.40 2.39
CA GLU A 23 -9.80 -9.35 3.22
C GLU A 23 -10.26 -10.77 3.63
N GLY A 24 -10.12 -11.74 2.75
CA GLY A 24 -10.39 -13.15 3.05
C GLY A 24 -9.35 -13.81 3.95
N TYR A 25 -8.08 -13.47 3.76
CA TYR A 25 -6.91 -14.10 4.38
C TYR A 25 -5.97 -13.05 5.01
N PRO A 26 -6.37 -12.36 6.09
CA PRO A 26 -5.58 -11.27 6.68
C PRO A 26 -4.22 -11.74 7.23
N ASN A 27 -4.09 -13.01 7.64
CA ASN A 27 -2.82 -13.58 8.06
C ASN A 27 -1.74 -13.51 6.96
N GLU A 28 -2.12 -13.66 5.69
CA GLU A 28 -1.19 -13.54 4.56
C GLU A 28 -0.64 -12.11 4.42
N ALA A 29 -1.50 -11.09 4.66
CA ALA A 29 -1.05 -9.71 4.71
C ALA A 29 -0.08 -9.47 5.86
N TYR A 30 -0.36 -10.03 7.03
CA TYR A 30 0.53 -9.95 8.19
C TYR A 30 1.89 -10.58 7.90
N GLN A 31 1.91 -11.85 7.46
CA GLN A 31 3.13 -12.59 7.21
C GLN A 31 4.00 -11.92 6.12
N THR A 32 3.40 -11.54 5.00
CA THR A 32 4.15 -11.02 3.86
C THR A 32 4.44 -9.53 3.98
N ASN A 33 3.40 -8.71 4.23
CA ASN A 33 3.55 -7.26 4.16
C ASN A 33 4.14 -6.65 5.44
N ILE A 34 3.89 -7.27 6.60
CA ILE A 34 4.36 -6.76 7.90
C ILE A 34 5.63 -7.49 8.36
N LEU A 35 5.56 -8.81 8.61
CA LEU A 35 6.73 -9.58 9.05
C LEU A 35 7.83 -9.63 7.99
N GLY A 36 7.45 -9.76 6.71
CA GLY A 36 8.40 -9.69 5.61
C GLY A 36 9.17 -8.36 5.60
N THR A 37 8.47 -7.23 5.77
CA THR A 37 9.10 -5.91 5.91
C THR A 37 10.01 -5.83 7.12
N LEU A 38 9.53 -6.25 8.30
CA LEU A 38 10.32 -6.25 9.54
C LEU A 38 11.60 -7.09 9.40
N THR A 39 11.51 -8.25 8.77
CA THR A 39 12.67 -9.13 8.51
C THR A 39 13.74 -8.44 7.67
N LEU A 40 13.32 -7.75 6.61
CA LEU A 40 14.25 -7.02 5.74
C LEU A 40 14.83 -5.77 6.43
N LEU A 41 14.04 -5.08 7.25
CA LEU A 41 14.53 -3.97 8.08
C LEU A 41 15.61 -4.41 9.07
N LYS A 42 15.38 -5.53 9.78
CA LYS A 42 16.37 -6.13 10.68
C LYS A 42 17.64 -6.56 9.92
N ALA A 43 17.49 -7.22 8.78
CA ALA A 43 18.62 -7.63 7.94
C ALA A 43 19.41 -6.42 7.42
N SER A 44 18.73 -5.36 6.98
CA SER A 44 19.34 -4.11 6.52
C SER A 44 20.15 -3.41 7.62
N LYS A 45 19.57 -3.32 8.82
CA LYS A 45 20.25 -2.75 10.00
C LYS A 45 21.53 -3.54 10.34
N ASN A 46 21.47 -4.88 10.31
CA ASN A 46 22.59 -5.74 10.67
C ASN A 46 23.80 -5.61 9.74
N VAL A 47 23.59 -5.26 8.45
CA VAL A 47 24.68 -5.10 7.47
C VAL A 47 25.03 -3.65 7.19
N GLY A 48 24.35 -2.69 7.81
CA GLY A 48 24.65 -1.26 7.67
C GLY A 48 24.25 -0.68 6.32
N VAL A 49 23.06 -1.03 5.82
CA VAL A 49 22.47 -0.43 4.59
C VAL A 49 22.41 1.09 4.72
N SER A 50 22.83 1.83 3.70
CA SER A 50 22.79 3.30 3.71
C SER A 50 21.38 3.86 3.45
N VAL A 51 20.58 3.21 2.58
CA VAL A 51 19.23 3.64 2.23
C VAL A 51 18.31 2.44 2.13
N PHE A 52 17.19 2.48 2.84
CA PHE A 52 16.10 1.52 2.72
C PHE A 52 14.83 2.23 2.25
N VAL A 53 14.31 1.83 1.11
CA VAL A 53 13.09 2.37 0.49
C VAL A 53 11.99 1.32 0.55
N ASN A 54 10.98 1.55 1.38
CA ASN A 54 9.77 0.73 1.43
C ASN A 54 8.76 1.23 0.40
N ILE A 55 8.36 0.37 -0.53
CA ILE A 55 7.31 0.68 -1.49
C ILE A 55 5.94 0.56 -0.82
N SER A 56 5.24 1.67 -0.71
CA SER A 56 3.90 1.79 -0.15
C SER A 56 2.84 2.07 -1.23
N THR A 57 1.68 2.54 -0.84
CA THR A 57 0.51 2.74 -1.71
C THR A 57 -0.36 3.87 -1.19
N ASP A 58 -1.16 4.48 -2.07
CA ASP A 58 -2.26 5.40 -1.74
C ASP A 58 -3.24 4.80 -0.72
N LYS A 59 -3.43 3.47 -0.73
CA LYS A 59 -4.33 2.76 0.21
C LYS A 59 -3.83 2.73 1.66
N ALA A 60 -2.57 3.07 1.91
CA ALA A 60 -2.02 3.25 3.25
C ALA A 60 -2.46 4.58 3.89
N ALA A 61 -2.92 5.56 3.08
CA ALA A 61 -3.57 6.77 3.55
C ALA A 61 -5.03 6.48 3.92
N ASN A 62 -5.46 6.85 5.14
CA ASN A 62 -6.79 6.57 5.68
C ASN A 62 -7.26 5.13 5.34
N PRO A 63 -6.57 4.10 5.85
CA PRO A 63 -6.79 2.73 5.42
C PRO A 63 -8.19 2.23 5.82
N ILE A 64 -8.89 1.58 4.88
CA ILE A 64 -10.20 0.94 5.11
C ILE A 64 -10.18 -0.55 4.78
N SER A 65 -9.02 -1.09 4.46
CA SER A 65 -8.81 -2.47 4.07
C SER A 65 -7.58 -3.08 4.73
N VAL A 66 -7.57 -4.41 4.83
CA VAL A 66 -6.41 -5.17 5.33
C VAL A 66 -5.14 -4.87 4.52
N LEU A 67 -5.27 -4.70 3.19
CA LEU A 67 -4.15 -4.28 2.35
C LEU A 67 -3.59 -2.91 2.79
N GLY A 68 -4.45 -1.89 2.80
CA GLY A 68 -4.04 -0.52 3.14
C GLY A 68 -3.42 -0.46 4.53
N TYR A 69 -4.08 -1.11 5.48
CA TYR A 69 -3.61 -1.26 6.83
C TYR A 69 -2.22 -1.91 6.90
N SER A 70 -2.02 -3.08 6.29
CA SER A 70 -0.72 -3.78 6.33
C SER A 70 0.42 -2.93 5.78
N LYS A 71 0.15 -2.12 4.74
CA LYS A 71 1.11 -1.18 4.18
C LYS A 71 1.36 0.01 5.10
N ARG A 72 0.33 0.50 5.82
CA ARG A 72 0.48 1.56 6.82
C ARG A 72 1.36 1.12 7.99
N VAL A 73 1.18 -0.11 8.50
CA VAL A 73 2.09 -0.68 9.52
C VAL A 73 3.52 -0.80 8.99
N ALA A 74 3.69 -1.24 7.74
CA ALA A 74 5.02 -1.31 7.12
C ALA A 74 5.71 0.07 7.02
N GLU A 75 4.95 1.16 6.76
CA GLU A 75 5.47 2.54 6.82
C GLU A 75 5.95 2.90 8.23
N ARG A 76 5.13 2.63 9.26
CA ARG A 76 5.48 2.87 10.67
C ARG A 76 6.71 2.08 11.10
N LEU A 77 6.76 0.78 10.76
CA LEU A 77 7.95 -0.04 11.01
C LEU A 77 9.19 0.54 10.32
N THR A 78 9.07 0.94 9.06
CA THR A 78 10.20 1.54 8.33
C THR A 78 10.70 2.80 9.02
N ALA A 79 9.80 3.70 9.43
CA ALA A 79 10.16 4.92 10.15
C ALA A 79 10.81 4.63 11.52
N SER A 80 10.37 3.57 12.22
CA SER A 80 10.91 3.19 13.53
C SER A 80 12.37 2.73 13.52
N PHE A 81 12.86 2.26 12.36
CA PHE A 81 14.24 1.85 12.19
C PHE A 81 15.20 3.02 11.91
N GLY A 82 14.65 4.22 11.68
CA GLY A 82 15.44 5.40 11.38
C GLY A 82 16.51 5.69 12.43
N ASN A 83 17.74 5.93 11.98
CA ASN A 83 18.90 6.25 12.83
C ASN A 83 19.76 7.33 12.16
N SER A 84 20.89 7.68 12.75
CA SER A 84 21.79 8.73 12.23
C SER A 84 22.60 8.32 10.99
N THR A 85 22.73 7.03 10.70
CA THR A 85 23.61 6.50 9.65
C THR A 85 22.86 5.96 8.45
N THR A 86 21.64 5.45 8.63
CA THR A 86 20.82 4.86 7.57
C THR A 86 19.55 5.66 7.37
N ARG A 87 19.20 5.94 6.13
CA ARG A 87 17.93 6.56 5.76
C ARG A 87 16.89 5.47 5.50
N TYR A 88 15.87 5.42 6.33
CA TYR A 88 14.70 4.55 6.17
C TYR A 88 13.51 5.42 5.75
N LEU A 89 12.94 5.15 4.60
CA LEU A 89 11.85 5.95 4.03
C LEU A 89 10.83 5.07 3.31
N SER A 90 9.60 5.58 3.18
CA SER A 90 8.52 4.94 2.43
C SER A 90 8.10 5.81 1.25
N VAL A 91 7.62 5.19 0.17
CA VAL A 91 7.14 5.90 -1.03
C VAL A 91 5.73 5.43 -1.34
N ARG A 92 4.76 6.35 -1.32
CA ARG A 92 3.36 6.12 -1.70
C ARG A 92 3.11 6.54 -3.13
N PHE A 93 2.41 5.70 -3.86
CA PHE A 93 1.83 6.01 -5.17
C PHE A 93 0.59 5.15 -5.41
N GLY A 94 -0.21 5.55 -6.41
CA GLY A 94 -1.44 4.88 -6.77
C GLY A 94 -1.22 3.66 -7.67
N ASN A 95 -2.15 3.44 -8.60
CA ASN A 95 -2.12 2.27 -9.45
C ASN A 95 -1.06 2.42 -10.55
N VAL A 96 -0.38 1.30 -10.86
CA VAL A 96 0.61 1.25 -11.94
C VAL A 96 0.01 0.51 -13.13
N LEU A 97 -0.03 1.18 -14.29
CA LEU A 97 -0.58 0.66 -15.53
C LEU A 97 0.15 -0.60 -15.98
N GLY A 98 -0.61 -1.61 -16.41
CA GLY A 98 -0.04 -2.87 -16.92
C GLY A 98 0.58 -3.77 -15.85
N SER A 99 0.50 -3.44 -14.56
CA SER A 99 0.95 -4.33 -13.50
C SER A 99 0.12 -5.61 -13.46
N ARG A 100 0.75 -6.73 -13.03
CA ARG A 100 0.09 -8.05 -12.99
C ARG A 100 -1.22 -8.00 -12.17
N GLY A 101 -2.33 -8.50 -12.76
CA GLY A 101 -3.65 -8.48 -12.14
C GLY A 101 -4.28 -7.08 -12.03
N SER A 102 -3.78 -6.09 -12.80
CA SER A 102 -4.39 -4.75 -12.84
C SER A 102 -5.74 -4.77 -13.57
N VAL A 103 -6.56 -3.76 -13.29
CA VAL A 103 -7.89 -3.59 -13.89
C VAL A 103 -7.85 -3.60 -15.42
N LEU A 104 -6.83 -3.00 -16.03
CA LEU A 104 -6.67 -2.98 -17.50
C LEU A 104 -6.44 -4.38 -18.07
N VAL A 105 -5.64 -5.20 -17.40
CA VAL A 105 -5.39 -6.60 -17.82
C VAL A 105 -6.68 -7.40 -17.70
N SER A 106 -7.43 -7.23 -16.61
CA SER A 106 -8.72 -7.87 -16.39
C SER A 106 -9.75 -7.48 -17.47
N PHE A 107 -9.86 -6.18 -17.80
CA PHE A 107 -10.80 -5.70 -18.82
C PHE A 107 -10.45 -6.25 -20.22
N ARG A 108 -9.16 -6.27 -20.58
CA ARG A 108 -8.73 -6.87 -21.85
C ARG A 108 -9.06 -8.35 -21.93
N ASP A 109 -8.88 -9.11 -20.85
CA ASP A 109 -9.25 -10.52 -20.78
C ASP A 109 -10.77 -10.70 -20.92
N GLN A 110 -11.59 -9.91 -20.23
CA GLN A 110 -13.05 -9.93 -20.35
C GLN A 110 -13.51 -9.59 -21.78
N ILE A 111 -12.95 -8.56 -22.40
CA ILE A 111 -13.24 -8.19 -23.80
C ILE A 111 -12.87 -9.35 -24.75
N SER A 112 -11.72 -9.99 -24.54
CA SER A 112 -11.29 -11.11 -25.40
C SER A 112 -12.25 -12.29 -25.35
N LYS A 113 -12.88 -12.51 -24.20
CA LYS A 113 -13.86 -13.57 -23.94
C LYS A 113 -15.31 -13.21 -24.37
N GLY A 114 -15.54 -12.01 -24.90
CA GLY A 114 -16.86 -11.56 -25.33
C GLY A 114 -17.65 -10.76 -24.28
N GLY A 115 -17.05 -10.42 -23.17
CA GLY A 115 -17.66 -9.63 -22.08
C GLY A 115 -18.53 -10.45 -21.13
N PRO A 116 -19.30 -9.76 -20.25
CA PRO A 116 -19.26 -8.31 -20.03
C PRO A 116 -17.99 -7.84 -19.31
N ILE A 117 -17.70 -6.53 -19.38
CA ILE A 117 -16.76 -5.91 -18.44
C ILE A 117 -17.48 -5.72 -17.11
N THR A 118 -16.88 -6.25 -16.03
CA THR A 118 -17.41 -6.06 -14.68
C THR A 118 -16.76 -4.86 -14.00
N LEU A 119 -17.57 -3.91 -13.52
CA LEU A 119 -17.17 -2.72 -12.81
C LEU A 119 -17.75 -2.72 -11.40
N THR A 120 -16.96 -2.35 -10.40
CA THR A 120 -17.45 -2.36 -9.01
C THR A 120 -18.40 -1.21 -8.71
N HIS A 121 -18.21 -0.03 -9.34
CA HIS A 121 -19.13 1.10 -9.23
C HIS A 121 -18.85 2.11 -10.36
N ARG A 122 -19.89 2.80 -10.85
CA ARG A 122 -19.79 3.74 -11.96
C ARG A 122 -18.85 4.93 -11.69
N ASN A 123 -18.82 5.39 -10.45
CA ASN A 123 -18.06 6.58 -10.03
C ASN A 123 -16.68 6.27 -9.46
N VAL A 124 -16.21 5.02 -9.55
CA VAL A 124 -14.85 4.69 -9.07
C VAL A 124 -13.81 5.42 -9.88
N THR A 125 -12.94 6.15 -9.20
CA THR A 125 -11.74 6.74 -9.80
C THR A 125 -10.47 6.17 -9.19
N ARG A 126 -9.38 6.19 -9.96
CA ARG A 126 -8.05 5.76 -9.49
C ARG A 126 -6.98 6.67 -10.08
N TYR A 127 -5.92 6.84 -9.33
CA TYR A 127 -4.69 7.43 -9.83
C TYR A 127 -3.91 6.41 -10.63
N PHE A 128 -3.31 6.82 -11.73
CA PHE A 128 -2.48 5.95 -12.56
C PHE A 128 -1.15 6.59 -12.92
N MET A 129 -0.12 5.76 -12.99
CA MET A 129 1.16 6.10 -13.61
C MET A 129 1.72 4.88 -14.36
N THR A 130 2.65 5.11 -15.26
CA THR A 130 3.35 4.02 -15.96
C THR A 130 4.38 3.35 -15.06
N ILE A 131 4.80 2.13 -15.40
CA ILE A 131 5.88 1.43 -14.68
C ILE A 131 7.17 2.26 -14.72
N SER A 132 7.50 2.84 -15.88
CA SER A 132 8.73 3.65 -16.05
C SER A 132 8.72 4.88 -15.16
N GLU A 133 7.62 5.63 -15.11
CA GLU A 133 7.45 6.78 -14.21
C GLU A 133 7.60 6.37 -12.74
N ALA A 134 6.89 5.31 -12.32
CA ALA A 134 6.97 4.81 -10.95
C ALA A 134 8.41 4.45 -10.57
N VAL A 135 9.12 3.70 -11.42
CA VAL A 135 10.51 3.27 -11.15
C VAL A 135 11.45 4.48 -11.05
N GLN A 136 11.37 5.41 -12.01
CA GLN A 136 12.22 6.59 -12.00
C GLN A 136 11.99 7.45 -10.75
N LEU A 137 10.74 7.72 -10.39
CA LEU A 137 10.40 8.53 -9.23
C LEU A 137 10.75 7.82 -7.91
N VAL A 138 10.63 6.50 -7.82
CA VAL A 138 11.06 5.72 -6.64
C VAL A 138 12.58 5.79 -6.45
N ILE A 139 13.37 5.67 -7.53
CA ILE A 139 14.83 5.82 -7.46
C ILE A 139 15.20 7.23 -6.99
N GLN A 140 14.57 8.25 -7.56
CA GLN A 140 14.77 9.64 -7.16
C GLN A 140 14.35 9.90 -5.72
N ALA A 141 13.21 9.33 -5.29
CA ALA A 141 12.76 9.39 -3.90
C ALA A 141 13.79 8.80 -2.94
N GLY A 142 14.40 7.67 -3.29
CA GLY A 142 15.53 7.10 -2.54
C GLY A 142 16.74 8.02 -2.44
N ALA A 143 16.99 8.85 -3.46
CA ALA A 143 18.09 9.81 -3.48
C ALA A 143 17.79 11.06 -2.62
N VAL A 144 16.60 11.66 -2.76
CA VAL A 144 16.24 12.95 -2.13
C VAL A 144 15.53 12.81 -0.77
N GLY A 145 14.96 11.64 -0.49
CA GLY A 145 14.16 11.38 0.72
C GLY A 145 14.98 11.52 2.00
N LYS A 146 14.35 12.13 3.00
CA LYS A 146 14.93 12.26 4.34
C LYS A 146 14.64 10.99 5.16
N ASN A 147 15.48 10.76 6.17
CA ASN A 147 15.25 9.66 7.10
C ASN A 147 13.88 9.74 7.78
N GLN A 148 13.20 8.60 7.88
CA GLN A 148 11.86 8.45 8.48
C GLN A 148 10.74 9.21 7.73
N SER A 149 10.95 9.62 6.48
CA SER A 149 9.91 10.32 5.70
C SER A 149 9.01 9.33 4.96
N VAL A 150 7.77 9.74 4.74
CA VAL A 150 6.87 9.15 3.75
C VAL A 150 6.82 10.11 2.58
N LEU A 151 7.24 9.64 1.42
CA LEU A 151 7.21 10.40 0.17
C LEU A 151 5.97 10.00 -0.62
N VAL A 152 5.36 10.97 -1.29
CA VAL A 152 4.17 10.78 -2.12
C VAL A 152 4.52 11.21 -3.53
N LEU A 153 4.35 10.31 -4.50
CA LEU A 153 4.59 10.63 -5.89
C LEU A 153 3.42 11.43 -6.46
N ASP A 154 3.72 12.40 -7.31
CA ASP A 154 2.70 13.14 -8.07
C ASP A 154 1.97 12.18 -9.01
N MET A 155 0.69 11.99 -8.73
CA MET A 155 -0.16 11.08 -9.50
C MET A 155 -1.04 11.83 -10.53
N GLY A 156 -0.90 13.15 -10.61
CA GLY A 156 -1.77 13.96 -11.45
C GLY A 156 -3.24 13.90 -11.04
N LYS A 157 -4.14 13.81 -12.01
CA LYS A 157 -5.59 13.75 -11.77
C LYS A 157 -6.09 12.30 -11.72
N PRO A 158 -7.06 11.99 -10.85
CA PRO A 158 -7.69 10.67 -10.82
C PRO A 158 -8.49 10.42 -12.11
N VAL A 159 -8.46 9.20 -12.60
CA VAL A 159 -9.11 8.77 -13.84
C VAL A 159 -10.32 7.88 -13.51
N SER A 160 -11.45 8.14 -14.20
CA SER A 160 -12.66 7.32 -14.11
C SER A 160 -12.41 5.93 -14.67
N ILE A 161 -12.68 4.89 -13.88
CA ILE A 161 -12.54 3.49 -14.33
C ILE A 161 -13.61 3.15 -15.37
N PHE A 162 -14.79 3.77 -15.28
CA PHE A 162 -15.84 3.66 -16.27
C PHE A 162 -15.40 4.19 -17.65
N ASP A 163 -14.72 5.35 -17.69
CA ASP A 163 -14.22 5.93 -18.93
C ASP A 163 -13.13 5.06 -19.55
N VAL A 164 -12.24 4.49 -18.72
CA VAL A 164 -11.22 3.54 -19.16
C VAL A 164 -11.86 2.31 -19.79
N ALA A 165 -12.88 1.72 -19.15
CA ALA A 165 -13.62 0.58 -19.69
C ALA A 165 -14.26 0.91 -21.03
N THR A 166 -14.95 2.06 -21.10
CA THR A 166 -15.61 2.55 -22.33
C THR A 166 -14.62 2.74 -23.46
N GLN A 167 -13.45 3.33 -23.18
CA GLN A 167 -12.39 3.52 -24.18
C GLN A 167 -11.84 2.18 -24.69
N LEU A 168 -11.63 1.22 -23.82
CA LEU A 168 -11.15 -0.13 -24.22
C LEU A 168 -12.17 -0.86 -25.07
N ILE A 169 -13.47 -0.77 -24.74
CA ILE A 169 -14.55 -1.34 -25.56
C ILE A 169 -14.54 -0.72 -26.96
N ARG A 170 -14.52 0.62 -27.05
CA ARG A 170 -14.47 1.32 -28.34
C ARG A 170 -13.25 0.86 -29.18
N SER A 171 -12.09 0.75 -28.56
CA SER A 171 -10.85 0.33 -29.24
C SER A 171 -10.88 -1.14 -29.68
N SER A 172 -11.73 -1.98 -29.09
CA SER A 172 -11.86 -3.39 -29.45
C SER A 172 -12.74 -3.65 -30.67
N ASN A 173 -13.54 -2.67 -31.10
CA ASN A 173 -14.57 -2.78 -32.13
C ASN A 173 -15.58 -3.93 -31.87
N ARG A 174 -15.83 -4.27 -30.61
CA ARG A 174 -16.78 -5.33 -30.20
C ARG A 174 -17.93 -4.72 -29.40
N PRO A 175 -19.17 -5.22 -29.56
CA PRO A 175 -20.30 -4.85 -28.71
C PRO A 175 -20.17 -5.54 -27.34
N ILE A 176 -19.57 -4.87 -26.38
CA ILE A 176 -19.34 -5.38 -25.02
C ILE A 176 -20.12 -4.52 -24.02
N ASP A 177 -20.91 -5.16 -23.18
CA ASP A 177 -21.65 -4.49 -22.10
C ASP A 177 -20.76 -4.27 -20.86
N ILE A 178 -21.16 -3.27 -20.05
CA ILE A 178 -20.58 -3.01 -18.74
C ILE A 178 -21.60 -3.41 -17.68
N GLU A 179 -21.21 -4.32 -16.79
CA GLU A 179 -22.01 -4.75 -15.64
C GLU A 179 -21.47 -4.15 -14.35
N ILE A 180 -22.35 -3.56 -13.53
CA ILE A 180 -22.00 -3.02 -12.22
C ILE A 180 -22.24 -4.09 -11.15
N VAL A 181 -21.18 -4.58 -10.51
CA VAL A 181 -21.22 -5.72 -9.58
C VAL A 181 -21.19 -5.34 -8.10
N GLY A 182 -21.10 -4.05 -7.77
CA GLY A 182 -20.97 -3.55 -6.39
C GLY A 182 -19.53 -3.42 -5.90
N LEU A 183 -19.31 -2.55 -4.91
CA LEU A 183 -17.99 -2.37 -4.28
C LEU A 183 -17.59 -3.63 -3.52
N ARG A 184 -16.32 -3.98 -3.63
CA ARG A 184 -15.72 -5.10 -2.90
C ARG A 184 -15.42 -4.71 -1.45
N PRO A 185 -15.32 -5.68 -0.53
CA PRO A 185 -14.85 -5.41 0.83
C PRO A 185 -13.53 -4.63 0.84
N GLY A 186 -13.48 -3.54 1.62
CA GLY A 186 -12.32 -2.68 1.72
C GLY A 186 -12.01 -1.81 0.49
N GLU A 187 -12.91 -1.72 -0.50
CA GLU A 187 -12.72 -0.89 -1.70
C GLU A 187 -13.30 0.52 -1.50
N LYS A 188 -12.49 1.55 -1.81
CA LYS A 188 -12.90 2.96 -1.84
C LYS A 188 -13.46 3.36 -3.21
N LEU A 189 -14.44 4.29 -3.22
CA LEU A 189 -14.83 4.98 -4.45
C LEU A 189 -13.68 5.86 -4.99
N TYR A 190 -13.04 6.59 -4.09
CA TYR A 190 -11.94 7.52 -4.38
C TYR A 190 -10.77 7.20 -3.47
N GLU A 191 -9.56 7.12 -4.03
CA GLU A 191 -8.34 6.92 -3.26
C GLU A 191 -7.76 8.27 -2.84
N GLU A 192 -7.08 8.27 -1.69
CA GLU A 192 -6.43 9.44 -1.09
C GLU A 192 -4.93 9.19 -1.02
N LEU A 193 -4.13 10.20 -1.26
CA LEU A 193 -2.65 10.10 -1.19
C LEU A 193 -2.11 10.42 0.21
N LEU A 194 -2.88 11.17 0.99
CA LEU A 194 -2.52 11.64 2.34
C LEU A 194 -3.54 11.16 3.37
N LEU A 195 -3.08 11.03 4.62
CA LEU A 195 -3.96 10.95 5.77
C LEU A 195 -4.64 12.31 6.00
N ASN A 196 -5.81 12.30 6.66
CA ASN A 196 -6.51 13.54 7.06
C ASN A 196 -5.66 14.44 7.96
N THR A 197 -4.64 13.88 8.62
CA THR A 197 -3.72 14.57 9.52
C THR A 197 -2.38 14.93 8.89
N GLU A 198 -2.14 14.55 7.63
CA GLU A 198 -0.90 14.81 6.92
C GLU A 198 -1.03 16.05 6.01
N GLU A 199 0.03 16.84 5.96
CA GLU A 199 0.19 17.93 4.99
C GLU A 199 1.19 17.53 3.92
N MET A 200 0.96 17.97 2.69
CA MET A 200 1.84 17.74 1.55
C MET A 200 2.88 18.87 1.48
N LEU A 201 4.12 18.54 1.77
CA LEU A 201 5.23 19.48 1.69
C LEU A 201 6.01 19.27 0.39
N PRO A 202 6.49 20.34 -0.26
CA PRO A 202 7.31 20.21 -1.48
C PRO A 202 8.67 19.56 -1.15
N SER A 203 9.20 18.79 -2.09
CA SER A 203 10.58 18.33 -2.07
C SER A 203 11.43 19.09 -3.09
N HIS A 204 12.71 18.73 -3.23
CA HIS A 204 13.57 19.25 -4.30
C HIS A 204 13.15 18.77 -5.70
N ASN A 205 12.35 17.72 -5.80
CA ASN A 205 11.78 17.24 -7.05
C ASN A 205 10.30 17.64 -7.12
N PRO A 206 9.83 18.35 -8.17
CA PRO A 206 8.46 18.82 -8.28
C PRO A 206 7.41 17.68 -8.36
N HIS A 207 7.82 16.47 -8.71
CA HIS A 207 6.94 15.29 -8.78
C HIS A 207 7.01 14.39 -7.54
N ILE A 208 7.72 14.81 -6.50
CA ILE A 208 7.83 14.08 -5.24
C ILE A 208 7.49 15.03 -4.10
N PHE A 209 6.46 14.70 -3.34
CA PHE A 209 6.06 15.42 -2.15
C PHE A 209 6.48 14.66 -0.89
N ILE A 210 6.56 15.36 0.21
CA ILE A 210 6.84 14.77 1.52
C ILE A 210 5.55 14.88 2.33
N ALA A 211 4.98 13.75 2.75
CA ALA A 211 3.96 13.75 3.79
C ALA A 211 4.62 14.13 5.12
N GLN A 212 3.95 14.95 5.91
CA GLN A 212 4.49 15.40 7.19
C GLN A 212 4.88 14.19 8.04
N LYS A 213 6.08 14.26 8.63
CA LYS A 213 6.65 13.15 9.40
C LYS A 213 5.81 12.83 10.62
N GLU A 214 5.35 11.61 10.73
CA GLU A 214 4.77 11.08 11.96
C GLU A 214 5.92 10.71 12.93
N VAL A 215 5.97 11.38 14.08
CA VAL A 215 6.92 11.02 15.13
C VAL A 215 6.31 9.89 15.95
N LEU A 216 6.88 8.70 15.84
CA LEU A 216 6.50 7.58 16.69
C LEU A 216 6.97 7.82 18.13
N SER A 217 6.03 7.90 19.08
CA SER A 217 6.38 7.99 20.49
C SER A 217 6.97 6.67 21.00
N PRO A 218 7.71 6.67 22.11
CA PRO A 218 8.19 5.43 22.74
C PRO A 218 7.05 4.45 23.07
N GLU A 219 5.89 4.95 23.46
CA GLU A 219 4.71 4.10 23.74
C GLU A 219 4.21 3.40 22.49
N HIS A 220 4.17 4.09 21.32
CA HIS A 220 3.84 3.45 20.04
C HIS A 220 4.83 2.34 19.67
N MET A 221 6.11 2.54 19.96
CA MET A 221 7.13 1.52 19.72
C MET A 221 6.94 0.28 20.58
N LEU A 222 6.62 0.47 21.88
CA LEU A 222 6.30 -0.64 22.78
C LEU A 222 5.04 -1.37 22.34
N LEU A 223 4.00 -0.63 21.94
CA LEU A 223 2.77 -1.23 21.41
C LEU A 223 3.04 -2.06 20.14
N ILE A 224 3.80 -1.51 19.19
CA ILE A 224 4.20 -2.26 17.98
C ILE A 224 4.89 -3.56 18.37
N GLN A 225 5.86 -3.50 19.29
CA GLN A 225 6.61 -4.69 19.72
C GLN A 225 5.69 -5.71 20.41
N SER A 226 4.83 -5.28 21.33
CA SER A 226 3.92 -6.18 22.05
C SER A 226 2.93 -6.89 21.10
N VAL A 227 2.40 -6.14 20.11
CA VAL A 227 1.52 -6.73 19.09
C VAL A 227 2.28 -7.73 18.21
N LEU A 228 3.49 -7.40 17.78
CA LEU A 228 4.32 -8.32 16.98
C LEU A 228 4.68 -9.59 17.78
N ASP A 229 4.98 -9.47 19.07
CA ASP A 229 5.27 -10.61 19.94
C ASP A 229 4.04 -11.50 20.06
N ARG A 230 2.85 -10.93 20.31
CA ARG A 230 1.58 -11.67 20.37
C ARG A 230 1.27 -12.40 19.05
N LEU A 231 1.45 -11.73 17.91
CA LEU A 231 1.20 -12.31 16.59
C LEU A 231 2.21 -13.40 16.19
N ASN A 232 3.35 -13.45 16.83
CA ASN A 232 4.38 -14.48 16.62
C ASN A 232 4.24 -15.69 17.56
N GLU A 233 3.26 -15.69 18.47
CA GLU A 233 3.00 -16.85 19.33
C GLU A 233 2.62 -18.08 18.50
N PRO A 234 3.15 -19.27 18.84
CA PRO A 234 2.80 -20.50 18.15
C PRO A 234 1.29 -20.77 18.19
N GLY A 235 0.70 -21.04 17.03
CA GLY A 235 -0.73 -21.35 16.92
C GLY A 235 -1.64 -20.12 16.77
N PHE A 236 -1.10 -18.91 16.72
CA PHE A 236 -1.89 -17.71 16.43
C PHE A 236 -2.48 -17.78 15.01
N SER A 237 -3.80 -17.79 14.90
CA SER A 237 -4.52 -17.91 13.62
C SER A 237 -5.85 -17.15 13.58
N ASP A 238 -6.27 -16.54 14.68
CA ASP A 238 -7.55 -15.83 14.76
C ASP A 238 -7.51 -14.52 13.97
N ALA A 239 -8.26 -14.48 12.87
CA ALA A 239 -8.34 -13.31 12.01
C ALA A 239 -9.00 -12.09 12.69
N MET A 240 -9.95 -12.32 13.61
CA MET A 240 -10.62 -11.21 14.33
C MET A 240 -9.67 -10.60 15.36
N GLU A 241 -8.96 -11.43 16.13
CA GLU A 241 -7.93 -10.97 17.06
C GLU A 241 -6.82 -10.25 16.32
N LEU A 242 -6.33 -10.81 15.20
CA LEU A 242 -5.34 -10.16 14.33
C LEU A 242 -5.77 -8.75 13.94
N ILE A 243 -6.98 -8.59 13.39
CA ILE A 243 -7.47 -7.28 12.95
C ILE A 243 -7.70 -6.35 14.14
N GLY A 244 -8.16 -6.85 15.28
CA GLY A 244 -8.29 -6.07 16.51
C GLY A 244 -6.95 -5.47 16.98
N LEU A 245 -5.90 -6.28 17.03
CA LEU A 245 -4.54 -5.83 17.33
C LEU A 245 -4.03 -4.83 16.29
N MET A 246 -4.37 -5.07 15.04
CA MET A 246 -4.05 -4.17 13.95
C MET A 246 -4.72 -2.80 14.11
N LYS A 247 -5.99 -2.74 14.48
CA LYS A 247 -6.70 -1.47 14.74
C LYS A 247 -6.12 -0.73 15.95
N ALA A 248 -5.62 -1.44 16.95
CA ALA A 248 -4.91 -0.81 18.07
C ALA A 248 -3.61 -0.13 17.63
N LEU A 249 -2.88 -0.70 16.65
CA LEU A 249 -1.67 -0.07 16.09
C LEU A 249 -1.96 1.14 15.20
N ILE A 250 -3.08 1.12 14.49
CA ILE A 250 -3.47 2.13 13.50
C ILE A 250 -4.90 2.60 13.83
N PRO A 251 -5.08 3.51 14.79
CA PRO A 251 -6.41 3.97 15.21
C PRO A 251 -7.25 4.58 14.08
N GLU A 252 -6.59 5.12 13.04
CA GLU A 252 -7.24 5.64 11.85
C GLU A 252 -7.80 4.54 10.93
N TYR A 253 -7.48 3.27 11.18
CA TYR A 253 -8.01 2.15 10.39
C TYR A 253 -9.47 1.87 10.76
N LYS A 254 -10.37 2.15 9.82
CA LYS A 254 -11.79 1.75 9.90
C LYS A 254 -12.10 0.83 8.73
N SER A 255 -12.62 -0.35 9.01
CA SER A 255 -13.04 -1.28 7.95
C SER A 255 -14.23 -0.70 7.18
N ASN A 256 -14.36 -1.04 5.90
CA ASN A 256 -15.50 -0.62 5.09
C ASN A 256 -15.97 -1.77 4.21
N ASN A 257 -17.27 -2.04 4.25
CA ASN A 257 -17.90 -3.15 3.53
C ASN A 257 -17.21 -4.50 3.82
N SER A 258 -16.78 -4.72 5.06
CA SER A 258 -15.99 -5.86 5.51
C SER A 258 -16.57 -6.48 6.78
N LYS A 259 -16.38 -7.79 6.96
CA LYS A 259 -16.75 -8.50 8.20
C LYS A 259 -16.05 -7.93 9.46
N PHE A 260 -14.99 -7.18 9.27
CA PHE A 260 -14.21 -6.57 10.35
C PHE A 260 -14.74 -5.21 10.85
N GLU A 261 -15.84 -4.70 10.26
CA GLU A 261 -16.51 -3.48 10.75
C GLU A 261 -17.02 -3.61 12.19
N VAL A 262 -17.31 -4.83 12.62
CA VAL A 262 -17.75 -5.09 14.00
C VAL A 262 -16.70 -4.66 15.04
N LEU A 263 -15.43 -4.58 14.64
CA LEU A 263 -14.31 -4.13 15.48
C LEU A 263 -14.13 -2.61 15.49
N ASP A 264 -14.89 -1.87 14.69
CA ASP A 264 -14.85 -0.39 14.65
C ASP A 264 -15.79 0.27 15.68
N ARG A 265 -16.55 -0.54 16.40
CA ARG A 265 -17.58 -0.08 17.35
C ARG A 265 -17.09 0.04 18.80
N VAL A 266 -15.77 -0.03 19.00
CA VAL A 266 -15.15 0.11 20.34
C VAL A 266 -14.64 1.53 20.54
#